data_9a6858acb5dc26d63149ec3155471e90
#
_entry.id   9a6858acb5dc26d63149ec3155471e90
#
_cell.length_a   1.000
_cell.length_b   1.000
_cell.length_c   1.000
_cell.angle_alpha   90.00
_cell.angle_beta   90.00
_cell.angle_gamma   90.00
#
_symmetry.space_group_name_H-M   'P 1'
#
loop_
_entity.id
_entity.type
_entity.pdbx_description
1 polymer ?
#
loop_
_entity_poly.entity_id
_entity_poly.type
_entity_poly.pdbx_seq_one_letter_code
_entity_poly.pdbx_strand_id
1 'polypeptide(L)'
;MSTTAPIRLGVAAMDRKARSKPLQNILNRLLSSGRFEVIVFGDKVILDEDVDTWPIVDVLISFFSTGFPLEKAIKYYELRRPVCVNDLYMQTVLWDRRAVLRILEQVGVPTPPSVYADRDGGPRLSKPVLDEIRANTGLDLSQRAPPAEVQLIDHDTLRVNGRTIRKPFVEKPVSGEDHNIHIYYPLSSGGGGRRLFRKVGNKSSEFDPSLV
;
A
#
# COMPACT_ATOMS: atom_id res chain seq x y z
N MET A 1 -39.56 8.35 21.90
CA MET A 1 -38.30 7.75 21.47
C MET A 1 -37.60 8.81 20.64
N SER A 2 -36.45 9.32 21.10
CA SER A 2 -35.67 10.31 20.35
C SER A 2 -35.05 9.60 19.14
N THR A 3 -35.58 9.85 17.96
CA THR A 3 -35.00 9.36 16.72
C THR A 3 -33.78 10.25 16.40
N THR A 4 -32.60 9.86 16.86
CA THR A 4 -31.35 10.46 16.38
C THR A 4 -31.26 10.22 14.87
N ALA A 5 -30.94 11.27 14.12
CA ALA A 5 -30.71 11.16 12.66
C ALA A 5 -29.67 10.05 12.36
N PRO A 6 -29.83 9.30 11.29
CA PRO A 6 -28.88 8.26 10.93
C PRO A 6 -27.50 8.86 10.63
N ILE A 7 -26.44 8.12 10.97
CA ILE A 7 -25.06 8.47 10.65
C ILE A 7 -24.86 8.28 9.15
N ARG A 8 -24.48 9.33 8.44
CA ARG A 8 -24.19 9.27 7.00
C ARG A 8 -22.80 8.69 6.79
N LEU A 9 -22.75 7.46 6.27
CA LEU A 9 -21.52 6.73 5.95
C LEU A 9 -21.22 6.84 4.45
N GLY A 10 -20.19 7.61 4.13
CA GLY A 10 -19.68 7.73 2.75
C GLY A 10 -18.76 6.56 2.38
N VAL A 11 -18.85 6.12 1.13
CA VAL A 11 -17.91 5.18 0.54
C VAL A 11 -17.27 5.85 -0.68
N ALA A 12 -16.03 6.30 -0.52
CA ALA A 12 -15.20 6.87 -1.58
C ALA A 12 -14.14 5.86 -2.02
N ALA A 13 -14.51 5.01 -2.95
CA ALA A 13 -13.66 4.02 -3.59
C ALA A 13 -14.18 3.78 -5.00
N MET A 14 -13.33 3.30 -5.92
CA MET A 14 -13.76 2.97 -7.30
C MET A 14 -14.93 2.00 -7.28
N ASP A 15 -15.92 2.18 -8.16
CA ASP A 15 -17.17 1.41 -8.21
C ASP A 15 -16.93 -0.11 -8.18
N ARG A 16 -15.91 -0.58 -8.88
CA ARG A 16 -15.50 -1.98 -8.85
C ARG A 16 -15.24 -2.49 -7.43
N LYS A 17 -14.76 -1.63 -6.53
CA LYS A 17 -14.47 -1.96 -5.13
C LYS A 17 -15.68 -1.64 -4.24
N ALA A 18 -16.26 -0.47 -4.41
CA ALA A 18 -17.42 -0.01 -3.63
C ALA A 18 -18.62 -0.97 -3.77
N ARG A 19 -18.82 -1.54 -4.96
CA ARG A 19 -19.90 -2.49 -5.24
C ARG A 19 -19.48 -3.96 -5.18
N SER A 20 -18.26 -4.25 -4.68
CA SER A 20 -17.79 -5.63 -4.53
C SER A 20 -18.59 -6.38 -3.47
N LYS A 21 -18.78 -7.69 -3.66
CA LYS A 21 -19.49 -8.55 -2.70
C LYS A 21 -18.96 -8.46 -1.27
N PRO A 22 -17.63 -8.45 -1.03
CA PRO A 22 -17.09 -8.28 0.33
C PRO A 22 -17.51 -6.97 0.98
N LEU A 23 -17.42 -5.84 0.27
CA LEU A 23 -17.81 -4.54 0.84
C LEU A 23 -19.32 -4.47 1.04
N GLN A 24 -20.13 -4.95 0.08
CA GLN A 24 -21.59 -4.99 0.25
C GLN A 24 -22.02 -5.81 1.47
N ASN A 25 -21.33 -6.90 1.79
CA ASN A 25 -21.60 -7.67 3.00
C ASN A 25 -21.36 -6.84 4.29
N ILE A 26 -20.35 -5.99 4.30
CA ILE A 26 -20.06 -5.07 5.42
C ILE A 26 -21.17 -4.01 5.50
N LEU A 27 -21.45 -3.34 4.38
CA LEU A 27 -22.45 -2.27 4.33
C LEU A 27 -23.83 -2.75 4.70
N ASN A 28 -24.25 -3.95 4.26
CA ASN A 28 -25.55 -4.53 4.62
C ASN A 28 -25.68 -4.79 6.13
N ARG A 29 -24.59 -5.20 6.80
CA ARG A 29 -24.57 -5.37 8.25
C ARG A 29 -24.72 -4.02 8.99
N LEU A 30 -24.10 -2.97 8.49
CA LEU A 30 -24.23 -1.62 9.04
C LEU A 30 -25.65 -1.10 8.85
N LEU A 31 -26.21 -1.26 7.64
CA LEU A 31 -27.59 -0.86 7.33
C LEU A 31 -28.63 -1.61 8.18
N SER A 32 -28.43 -2.91 8.43
CA SER A 32 -29.36 -3.71 9.25
C SER A 32 -29.46 -3.25 10.72
N SER A 33 -28.48 -2.47 11.19
CA SER A 33 -28.54 -1.85 12.52
C SER A 33 -29.55 -0.70 12.64
N GLY A 34 -30.04 -0.18 11.50
CA GLY A 34 -30.92 0.99 11.45
C GLY A 34 -30.26 2.32 11.83
N ARG A 35 -28.94 2.33 12.09
CA ARG A 35 -28.20 3.51 12.58
C ARG A 35 -27.47 4.29 11.48
N PHE A 36 -27.31 3.69 10.30
CA PHE A 36 -26.52 4.25 9.21
C PHE A 36 -27.35 4.46 7.95
N GLU A 37 -27.04 5.55 7.25
CA GLU A 37 -27.38 5.79 5.86
C GLU A 37 -26.09 5.67 5.04
N VAL A 38 -26.08 4.81 4.01
CA VAL A 38 -24.87 4.57 3.18
C VAL A 38 -24.95 5.35 1.89
N ILE A 39 -23.91 6.15 1.61
CA ILE A 39 -23.77 6.99 0.42
C ILE A 39 -22.53 6.52 -0.34
N VAL A 40 -22.71 5.80 -1.45
CA VAL A 40 -21.61 5.44 -2.36
C VAL A 40 -21.40 6.60 -3.32
N PHE A 41 -20.20 7.18 -3.34
CA PHE A 41 -19.89 8.35 -4.18
C PHE A 41 -19.94 8.01 -5.66
N GLY A 42 -19.38 6.86 -6.07
CA GLY A 42 -19.32 6.40 -7.44
C GLY A 42 -18.19 7.04 -8.25
N ASP A 43 -17.79 6.35 -9.33
CA ASP A 43 -16.66 6.75 -10.16
C ASP A 43 -16.82 8.16 -10.74
N LYS A 44 -18.03 8.51 -11.18
CA LYS A 44 -18.29 9.84 -11.77
C LYS A 44 -17.97 10.97 -10.78
N VAL A 45 -18.48 10.90 -9.56
CA VAL A 45 -18.23 11.91 -8.53
C VAL A 45 -16.75 11.96 -8.19
N ILE A 46 -16.13 10.80 -7.98
CA ILE A 46 -14.73 10.68 -7.56
C ILE A 46 -13.76 11.20 -8.62
N LEU A 47 -13.99 10.88 -9.90
CA LEU A 47 -13.07 11.21 -10.97
C LEU A 47 -13.30 12.62 -11.53
N ASP A 48 -14.56 12.97 -11.80
CA ASP A 48 -14.91 14.12 -12.63
C ASP A 48 -15.31 15.35 -11.82
N GLU A 49 -15.89 15.18 -10.62
CA GLU A 49 -16.41 16.30 -9.85
C GLU A 49 -15.37 16.92 -8.90
N ASP A 50 -15.51 18.20 -8.61
CA ASP A 50 -14.68 18.89 -7.61
C ASP A 50 -15.05 18.43 -6.19
N VAL A 51 -14.07 18.40 -5.30
CA VAL A 51 -14.21 17.82 -3.93
C VAL A 51 -15.20 18.58 -3.04
N ASP A 52 -15.47 19.84 -3.33
CA ASP A 52 -16.46 20.67 -2.62
C ASP A 52 -17.91 20.27 -2.94
N THR A 53 -18.13 19.64 -4.10
CA THR A 53 -19.43 19.13 -4.54
C THR A 53 -19.71 17.71 -4.08
N TRP A 54 -18.70 17.01 -3.55
CA TRP A 54 -18.86 15.64 -3.08
C TRP A 54 -19.85 15.56 -1.92
N PRO A 55 -20.59 14.43 -1.79
CA PRO A 55 -21.56 14.25 -0.69
C PRO A 55 -20.95 14.52 0.69
N ILE A 56 -21.66 15.26 1.53
CA ILE A 56 -21.23 15.52 2.91
C ILE A 56 -21.61 14.32 3.75
N VAL A 57 -20.66 13.74 4.48
CA VAL A 57 -20.84 12.54 5.30
C VAL A 57 -20.20 12.71 6.68
N ASP A 58 -20.67 11.93 7.64
CA ASP A 58 -20.18 11.95 9.01
C ASP A 58 -19.00 10.98 9.20
N VAL A 59 -19.06 9.83 8.50
CA VAL A 59 -18.03 8.79 8.50
C VAL A 59 -17.66 8.46 7.07
N LEU A 60 -16.37 8.25 6.81
CA LEU A 60 -15.85 7.93 5.49
C LEU A 60 -15.09 6.59 5.51
N ILE A 61 -15.48 5.69 4.63
CA ILE A 61 -14.68 4.55 4.20
C ILE A 61 -14.07 4.93 2.87
N SER A 62 -12.74 5.06 2.82
CA SER A 62 -12.03 5.38 1.57
C SER A 62 -10.73 4.61 1.51
N PHE A 63 -10.49 3.94 0.39
CA PHE A 63 -9.26 3.17 0.20
C PHE A 63 -8.81 3.19 -1.25
N PHE A 64 -7.49 3.19 -1.40
CA PHE A 64 -6.85 3.20 -2.70
C PHE A 64 -7.08 1.90 -3.48
N SER A 65 -7.25 2.05 -4.78
CA SER A 65 -7.12 0.99 -5.79
C SER A 65 -6.73 1.64 -7.11
N THR A 66 -6.26 0.85 -8.08
CA THR A 66 -5.85 1.36 -9.40
C THR A 66 -6.91 2.29 -10.00
N GLY A 67 -6.53 3.52 -10.31
CA GLY A 67 -7.39 4.58 -10.85
C GLY A 67 -8.05 5.47 -9.79
N PHE A 68 -7.97 5.14 -8.50
CA PHE A 68 -8.55 5.98 -7.44
C PHE A 68 -7.68 7.21 -7.17
N PRO A 69 -8.22 8.43 -7.23
CA PRO A 69 -7.47 9.68 -7.02
C PRO A 69 -7.31 9.98 -5.52
N LEU A 70 -6.39 9.29 -4.84
CA LEU A 70 -6.20 9.42 -3.39
C LEU A 70 -5.95 10.87 -2.96
N GLU A 71 -5.25 11.67 -3.77
CA GLU A 71 -5.02 13.09 -3.46
C GLU A 71 -6.33 13.91 -3.41
N LYS A 72 -7.33 13.60 -4.26
CA LYS A 72 -8.65 14.23 -4.17
C LYS A 72 -9.38 13.81 -2.89
N ALA A 73 -9.26 12.55 -2.49
CA ALA A 73 -9.84 12.07 -1.25
C ALA A 73 -9.19 12.71 -0.01
N ILE A 74 -7.88 12.95 -0.03
CA ILE A 74 -7.17 13.70 1.02
C ILE A 74 -7.68 15.15 1.08
N LYS A 75 -7.82 15.83 -0.07
CA LYS A 75 -8.39 17.19 -0.12
C LYS A 75 -9.83 17.24 0.42
N TYR A 76 -10.65 16.24 0.08
CA TYR A 76 -12.01 16.13 0.64
C TYR A 76 -11.97 15.98 2.16
N TYR A 77 -11.09 15.12 2.67
CA TYR A 77 -10.90 14.96 4.12
C TYR A 77 -10.47 16.27 4.78
N GLU A 78 -9.53 17.00 4.18
CA GLU A 78 -9.08 18.30 4.71
C GLU A 78 -10.22 19.33 4.75
N LEU A 79 -11.09 19.31 3.75
CA LEU A 79 -12.22 20.21 3.63
C LEU A 79 -13.36 19.88 4.61
N ARG A 80 -13.72 18.59 4.77
CA ARG A 80 -14.95 18.16 5.46
C ARG A 80 -14.72 17.50 6.81
N ARG A 81 -13.51 16.96 7.06
CA ARG A 81 -13.10 16.31 8.31
C ARG A 81 -14.06 15.22 8.80
N PRO A 82 -14.58 14.32 7.96
CA PRO A 82 -15.35 13.19 8.42
C PRO A 82 -14.48 12.26 9.29
N VAL A 83 -15.10 11.44 10.12
CA VAL A 83 -14.40 10.35 10.80
C VAL A 83 -13.98 9.32 9.75
N CYS A 84 -12.69 9.15 9.52
CA CYS A 84 -12.17 8.19 8.55
C CYS A 84 -11.92 6.84 9.18
N VAL A 85 -12.47 5.78 8.59
CA VAL A 85 -12.17 4.38 8.99
C VAL A 85 -10.75 3.99 8.58
N ASN A 86 -10.31 4.47 7.43
CA ASN A 86 -8.95 4.26 6.92
C ASN A 86 -8.23 5.61 6.89
N ASP A 87 -7.02 5.66 7.42
CA ASP A 87 -6.18 6.85 7.30
C ASP A 87 -5.78 7.07 5.85
N LEU A 88 -6.17 8.21 5.28
CA LEU A 88 -5.94 8.52 3.87
C LEU A 88 -4.47 8.87 3.59
N TYR A 89 -3.81 9.59 4.49
CA TYR A 89 -2.41 9.95 4.33
C TYR A 89 -1.51 8.72 4.41
N MET A 90 -1.77 7.84 5.39
CA MET A 90 -0.98 6.64 5.60
C MET A 90 -1.12 5.62 4.47
N GLN A 91 -2.17 5.70 3.64
CA GLN A 91 -2.27 4.85 2.45
C GLN A 91 -1.12 5.11 1.45
N THR A 92 -0.56 6.32 1.40
CA THR A 92 0.58 6.62 0.54
C THR A 92 1.86 5.87 0.92
N VAL A 93 1.99 5.49 2.19
CA VAL A 93 3.11 4.67 2.68
C VAL A 93 3.12 3.29 2.04
N LEU A 94 1.93 2.74 1.74
CA LEU A 94 1.79 1.41 1.15
C LEU A 94 2.33 1.32 -0.29
N TRP A 95 2.54 2.47 -0.94
CA TRP A 95 3.10 2.52 -2.29
C TRP A 95 4.61 2.25 -2.33
N ASP A 96 5.31 2.43 -1.19
CA ASP A 96 6.74 2.17 -1.09
C ASP A 96 7.01 1.04 -0.08
N ARG A 97 7.41 -0.13 -0.56
CA ARG A 97 7.69 -1.31 0.28
C ARG A 97 8.77 -1.04 1.32
N ARG A 98 9.73 -0.15 1.01
CA ARG A 98 10.83 0.20 1.93
C ARG A 98 10.30 0.99 3.14
N ALA A 99 9.37 1.92 2.89
CA ALA A 99 8.73 2.67 3.97
C ALA A 99 7.97 1.73 4.91
N VAL A 100 7.13 0.85 4.34
CA VAL A 100 6.37 -0.14 5.13
C VAL A 100 7.30 -1.03 5.96
N LEU A 101 8.31 -1.63 5.36
CA LEU A 101 9.22 -2.54 6.06
C LEU A 101 10.00 -1.83 7.16
N ARG A 102 10.52 -0.61 6.91
CA ARG A 102 11.24 0.17 7.93
C ARG A 102 10.34 0.55 9.12
N ILE A 103 9.06 0.86 8.85
CA ILE A 103 8.09 1.12 9.93
C ILE A 103 7.85 -0.15 10.75
N LEU A 104 7.61 -1.29 10.10
CA LEU A 104 7.40 -2.57 10.79
C LEU A 104 8.61 -2.96 11.65
N GLU A 105 9.82 -2.84 11.10
CA GLU A 105 11.08 -3.07 11.83
C GLU A 105 11.19 -2.14 13.05
N GLN A 106 10.89 -0.85 12.86
CA GLN A 106 10.98 0.15 13.93
C GLN A 106 10.03 -0.11 15.10
N VAL A 107 8.82 -0.59 14.81
CA VAL A 107 7.82 -0.90 15.85
C VAL A 107 7.92 -2.34 16.37
N GLY A 108 8.97 -3.07 15.99
CA GLY A 108 9.27 -4.42 16.50
C GLY A 108 8.39 -5.53 15.92
N VAL A 109 7.71 -5.29 14.79
CA VAL A 109 7.01 -6.36 14.08
C VAL A 109 8.05 -7.23 13.34
N PRO A 110 8.10 -8.55 13.57
CA PRO A 110 9.05 -9.43 12.92
C PRO A 110 8.93 -9.38 11.39
N THR A 111 10.04 -9.08 10.71
CA THR A 111 10.15 -9.10 9.26
C THR A 111 11.24 -10.08 8.82
N PRO A 112 11.15 -10.68 7.62
CA PRO A 112 12.25 -11.47 7.09
C PRO A 112 13.53 -10.62 6.96
N PRO A 113 14.73 -11.22 7.11
CA PRO A 113 15.98 -10.52 6.84
C PRO A 113 15.95 -9.90 5.45
N SER A 114 16.23 -8.60 5.35
CA SER A 114 16.14 -7.87 4.08
C SER A 114 17.31 -6.90 3.90
N VAL A 115 17.60 -6.57 2.64
CA VAL A 115 18.53 -5.54 2.23
C VAL A 115 17.84 -4.63 1.21
N TYR A 116 18.22 -3.36 1.19
CA TYR A 116 17.60 -2.36 0.31
C TYR A 116 18.63 -1.89 -0.71
N ALA A 117 18.42 -2.23 -1.98
CA ALA A 117 19.25 -1.79 -3.10
C ALA A 117 18.73 -0.45 -3.67
N ASP A 118 18.67 0.57 -2.82
CA ASP A 118 18.15 1.90 -3.17
C ASP A 118 19.05 2.60 -4.18
N ARG A 119 18.49 3.10 -5.28
CA ARG A 119 19.19 3.90 -6.29
C ARG A 119 18.62 5.31 -6.41
N ASP A 120 17.49 5.57 -5.79
CA ASP A 120 16.70 6.81 -5.88
C ASP A 120 16.75 7.65 -4.60
N GLY A 121 17.54 7.23 -3.60
CA GLY A 121 17.74 7.88 -2.32
C GLY A 121 16.71 7.54 -1.25
N GLY A 122 15.87 6.50 -1.45
CA GLY A 122 14.89 6.03 -0.45
C GLY A 122 13.45 6.53 -0.66
N PRO A 123 12.53 6.23 0.27
CA PRO A 123 11.13 6.59 0.16
C PRO A 123 10.88 8.09 -0.03
N ARG A 124 9.85 8.43 -0.81
CA ARG A 124 9.39 9.81 -1.02
C ARG A 124 7.97 9.94 -0.51
N LEU A 125 7.82 10.51 0.66
CA LEU A 125 6.54 10.73 1.32
C LEU A 125 6.31 12.22 1.53
N SER A 126 5.06 12.64 1.63
CA SER A 126 4.71 14.03 1.93
C SER A 126 5.11 14.40 3.37
N LYS A 127 5.33 15.69 3.60
CA LYS A 127 5.73 16.17 4.92
C LYS A 127 4.76 15.76 6.04
N PRO A 128 3.42 15.86 5.89
CA PRO A 128 2.48 15.41 6.94
C PRO A 128 2.67 13.92 7.29
N VAL A 129 2.87 13.05 6.29
CA VAL A 129 3.10 11.61 6.50
C VAL A 129 4.42 11.36 7.23
N LEU A 130 5.49 12.06 6.85
CA LEU A 130 6.80 11.95 7.52
C LEU A 130 6.72 12.39 8.98
N ASP A 131 6.04 13.50 9.25
CA ASP A 131 5.86 14.03 10.61
C ASP A 131 5.04 13.04 11.48
N GLU A 132 4.00 12.44 10.92
CA GLU A 132 3.17 11.44 11.61
C GLU A 132 3.94 10.15 11.91
N ILE A 133 4.67 9.62 10.93
CA ILE A 133 5.53 8.44 11.14
C ILE A 133 6.54 8.73 12.25
N ARG A 134 7.20 9.88 12.19
CA ARG A 134 8.19 10.27 13.20
C ARG A 134 7.57 10.42 14.59
N ALA A 135 6.41 11.06 14.69
CA ALA A 135 5.71 11.24 15.96
C ALA A 135 5.30 9.91 16.60
N ASN A 136 4.79 8.97 15.79
CA ASN A 136 4.25 7.71 16.29
C ASN A 136 5.30 6.61 16.50
N THR A 137 6.42 6.64 15.76
CA THR A 137 7.40 5.54 15.74
C THR A 137 8.83 5.98 16.08
N GLY A 138 9.12 7.28 16.08
CA GLY A 138 10.47 7.83 16.18
C GLY A 138 11.32 7.68 14.90
N LEU A 139 10.78 7.04 13.85
CA LEU A 139 11.50 6.79 12.60
C LEU A 139 11.53 8.04 11.72
N ASP A 140 12.73 8.46 11.30
CA ASP A 140 12.90 9.53 10.32
C ASP A 140 13.16 8.96 8.93
N LEU A 141 12.15 9.07 8.04
CA LEU A 141 12.25 8.68 6.63
C LEU A 141 12.54 9.86 5.69
N SER A 142 12.81 11.05 6.21
CA SER A 142 13.13 12.24 5.41
C SER A 142 14.55 12.23 4.84
N GLN A 143 15.44 11.48 5.47
CA GLN A 143 16.85 11.42 5.10
C GLN A 143 17.05 10.72 3.75
N ARG A 144 17.79 11.38 2.87
CA ARG A 144 18.16 10.82 1.57
C ARG A 144 19.48 10.06 1.69
N ALA A 145 19.52 8.85 1.15
CA ALA A 145 20.73 8.04 1.12
C ALA A 145 21.40 8.08 -0.28
N PRO A 146 22.72 7.95 -0.37
CA PRO A 146 23.37 7.71 -1.64
C PRO A 146 22.89 6.39 -2.26
N PRO A 147 23.05 6.21 -3.59
CA PRO A 147 22.77 4.92 -4.23
C PRO A 147 23.48 3.78 -3.50
N ALA A 148 22.75 2.68 -3.30
CA ALA A 148 23.32 1.52 -2.63
C ALA A 148 24.42 0.88 -3.46
N GLU A 149 25.51 0.52 -2.79
CA GLU A 149 26.54 -0.32 -3.37
C GLU A 149 26.08 -1.77 -3.37
N VAL A 150 25.99 -2.38 -4.56
CA VAL A 150 25.56 -3.77 -4.73
C VAL A 150 26.68 -4.57 -5.39
N GLN A 151 27.09 -5.65 -4.74
CA GLN A 151 28.15 -6.55 -5.20
C GLN A 151 27.67 -8.00 -5.19
N LEU A 152 27.92 -8.72 -6.28
CA LEU A 152 27.79 -10.17 -6.32
C LEU A 152 29.10 -10.77 -5.78
N ILE A 153 29.05 -11.37 -4.60
CA ILE A 153 30.23 -11.93 -3.92
C ILE A 153 30.57 -13.31 -4.53
N ASP A 154 29.54 -14.11 -4.72
CA ASP A 154 29.58 -15.41 -5.43
C ASP A 154 28.22 -15.66 -6.06
N HIS A 155 28.04 -16.80 -6.74
CA HIS A 155 26.79 -17.13 -7.43
C HIS A 155 25.54 -17.09 -6.55
N ASP A 156 25.69 -17.28 -5.23
CA ASP A 156 24.57 -17.39 -4.30
C ASP A 156 24.48 -16.25 -3.29
N THR A 157 25.46 -15.31 -3.28
CA THR A 157 25.58 -14.30 -2.22
C THR A 157 25.67 -12.88 -2.80
N LEU A 158 24.73 -12.02 -2.44
CA LEU A 158 24.78 -10.58 -2.67
C LEU A 158 25.26 -9.83 -1.43
N ARG A 159 26.02 -8.76 -1.64
CA ARG A 159 26.31 -7.75 -0.61
C ARG A 159 25.70 -6.42 -1.02
N VAL A 160 24.96 -5.82 -0.13
CA VAL A 160 24.32 -4.50 -0.31
C VAL A 160 24.71 -3.62 0.87
N ASN A 161 25.46 -2.54 0.62
CA ASN A 161 25.96 -1.62 1.67
C ASN A 161 26.64 -2.38 2.84
N GLY A 162 27.49 -3.35 2.52
CA GLY A 162 28.22 -4.16 3.51
C GLY A 162 27.40 -5.32 4.14
N ARG A 163 26.08 -5.37 3.99
CA ARG A 163 25.22 -6.47 4.48
C ARG A 163 25.08 -7.53 3.41
N THR A 164 25.16 -8.80 3.80
CA THR A 164 25.02 -9.91 2.86
C THR A 164 23.66 -10.57 2.95
N ILE A 165 23.13 -10.99 1.80
CA ILE A 165 21.97 -11.86 1.68
C ILE A 165 22.33 -13.04 0.77
N ARG A 166 21.93 -14.25 1.15
CA ARG A 166 22.22 -15.48 0.42
C ARG A 166 20.95 -16.11 -0.13
N LYS A 167 21.05 -16.71 -1.32
CA LYS A 167 19.95 -17.47 -1.92
C LYS A 167 19.53 -18.67 -1.03
N PRO A 168 18.23 -19.03 -0.97
CA PRO A 168 17.17 -18.41 -1.74
C PRO A 168 16.74 -17.05 -1.17
N PHE A 169 16.54 -16.06 -2.03
CA PHE A 169 15.96 -14.79 -1.64
C PHE A 169 14.91 -14.31 -2.65
N VAL A 170 14.10 -13.33 -2.24
CA VAL A 170 13.04 -12.74 -3.06
C VAL A 170 13.39 -11.28 -3.35
N GLU A 171 13.52 -10.94 -4.62
CA GLU A 171 13.62 -9.56 -5.08
C GLU A 171 12.23 -9.00 -5.33
N LYS A 172 11.95 -7.83 -4.79
CA LYS A 172 10.68 -7.13 -4.97
C LYS A 172 10.92 -5.71 -5.45
N PRO A 173 10.12 -5.20 -6.40
CA PRO A 173 10.12 -3.79 -6.75
C PRO A 173 9.86 -2.90 -5.54
N VAL A 174 10.37 -1.67 -5.56
CA VAL A 174 10.08 -0.65 -4.57
C VAL A 174 8.59 -0.36 -4.49
N SER A 175 7.93 -0.24 -5.66
CA SER A 175 6.49 0.00 -5.73
C SER A 175 5.68 -1.15 -5.15
N GLY A 176 4.80 -0.85 -4.18
CA GLY A 176 3.83 -1.79 -3.63
C GLY A 176 2.84 -2.34 -4.66
N GLU A 177 2.59 -1.58 -5.72
CA GLU A 177 1.65 -1.93 -6.80
C GLU A 177 2.30 -2.78 -7.90
N ASP A 178 3.63 -2.83 -7.98
CA ASP A 178 4.34 -3.66 -8.95
C ASP A 178 4.46 -5.10 -8.45
N HIS A 179 3.99 -6.03 -9.26
CA HIS A 179 3.96 -7.47 -8.98
C HIS A 179 5.04 -8.25 -9.72
N ASN A 180 6.02 -7.58 -10.35
CA ASN A 180 7.18 -8.24 -10.95
C ASN A 180 8.18 -8.64 -9.85
N ILE A 181 7.98 -9.82 -9.29
CA ILE A 181 8.75 -10.33 -8.16
C ILE A 181 9.57 -11.53 -8.67
N HIS A 182 10.83 -11.59 -8.27
CA HIS A 182 11.73 -12.70 -8.62
C HIS A 182 12.16 -13.46 -7.36
N ILE A 183 12.11 -14.78 -7.45
CA ILE A 183 12.68 -15.68 -6.45
C ILE A 183 13.93 -16.30 -7.07
N TYR A 184 15.07 -16.19 -6.41
CA TYR A 184 16.34 -16.76 -6.86
C TYR A 184 16.67 -17.99 -6.05
N TYR A 185 17.02 -19.08 -6.75
CA TYR A 185 17.39 -20.34 -6.11
C TYR A 185 18.91 -20.53 -6.09
N PRO A 186 19.46 -21.17 -5.03
CA PRO A 186 20.87 -21.44 -4.95
C PRO A 186 21.29 -22.53 -5.96
N LEU A 187 22.57 -22.51 -6.36
CA LEU A 187 23.13 -23.51 -7.26
C LEU A 187 22.95 -24.94 -6.74
N SER A 188 23.02 -25.14 -5.43
CA SER A 188 22.78 -26.45 -4.79
C SER A 188 21.37 -27.01 -5.05
N SER A 189 20.39 -26.15 -5.41
CA SER A 189 19.03 -26.55 -5.78
C SER A 189 18.79 -26.47 -7.30
N GLY A 190 19.84 -26.42 -8.11
CA GLY A 190 19.77 -26.36 -9.57
C GLY A 190 19.82 -24.93 -10.13
N GLY A 191 19.91 -23.90 -9.29
CA GLY A 191 19.95 -22.50 -9.74
C GLY A 191 18.67 -22.02 -10.39
N GLY A 192 18.80 -20.94 -11.21
CA GLY A 192 17.66 -20.28 -11.85
C GLY A 192 16.75 -19.57 -10.84
N GLY A 193 15.53 -19.27 -11.25
CA GLY A 193 14.59 -18.60 -10.39
C GLY A 193 13.14 -18.75 -10.85
N ARG A 194 12.25 -18.06 -10.13
CA ARG A 194 10.84 -18.01 -10.47
C ARG A 194 10.37 -16.55 -10.50
N ARG A 195 9.85 -16.14 -11.63
CA ARG A 195 9.18 -14.86 -11.78
C ARG A 195 7.71 -14.98 -11.35
N LEU A 196 7.26 -14.09 -10.48
CA LEU A 196 5.86 -13.92 -10.10
C LEU A 196 5.31 -12.68 -10.78
N PHE A 197 4.04 -12.74 -11.18
CA PHE A 197 3.36 -11.63 -11.85
C PHE A 197 1.86 -11.64 -11.52
N ARG A 198 1.16 -10.54 -11.84
CA ARG A 198 -0.31 -10.52 -11.74
C ARG A 198 -0.89 -11.61 -12.62
N LYS A 199 -1.87 -12.35 -12.08
CA LYS A 199 -2.50 -13.47 -12.77
C LYS A 199 -2.99 -13.10 -14.16
N VAL A 200 -2.49 -13.83 -15.17
CA VAL A 200 -2.92 -13.73 -16.56
C VAL A 200 -3.45 -15.12 -16.97
N GLY A 201 -4.76 -15.21 -17.24
CA GLY A 201 -5.40 -16.51 -17.41
C GLY A 201 -5.26 -17.35 -16.13
N ASN A 202 -4.66 -18.54 -16.24
CA ASN A 202 -4.42 -19.43 -15.12
C ASN A 202 -2.98 -19.38 -14.58
N LYS A 203 -2.11 -18.50 -15.13
CA LYS A 203 -0.71 -18.36 -14.71
C LYS A 203 -0.52 -17.13 -13.85
N SER A 204 0.26 -17.27 -12.78
CA SER A 204 0.75 -16.18 -11.92
C SER A 204 2.24 -16.29 -11.64
N SER A 205 2.90 -17.32 -12.18
CA SER A 205 4.35 -17.51 -12.06
C SER A 205 4.88 -18.37 -13.20
N GLU A 206 6.17 -18.24 -13.47
CA GLU A 206 6.93 -19.07 -14.39
C GLU A 206 8.34 -19.30 -13.86
N PHE A 207 8.94 -20.46 -14.17
CA PHE A 207 10.34 -20.75 -13.87
C PHE A 207 11.21 -20.19 -15.01
N ASP A 208 12.31 -19.53 -14.65
CA ASP A 208 13.31 -19.00 -15.57
C ASP A 208 14.69 -19.53 -15.18
N PRO A 209 15.28 -20.44 -15.97
CA PRO A 209 16.59 -21.00 -15.67
C PRO A 209 17.73 -19.98 -15.86
N SER A 210 17.50 -18.85 -16.54
CA SER A 210 18.51 -17.82 -16.80
C SER A 210 18.69 -16.82 -15.67
N LEU A 211 17.81 -16.84 -14.68
CA LEU A 211 17.95 -15.96 -13.51
C LEU A 211 19.15 -16.39 -12.64
N VAL A 212 20.11 -15.49 -12.51
CA VAL A 212 21.37 -15.69 -11.77
C VAL A 212 21.49 -14.72 -10.60
#